data_4cdecfb69370051c621748fcb61dee87
#
_entry.id   4cdecfb69370051c621748fcb61dee87
#
_cell.length_a   1.000
_cell.length_b   1.000
_cell.length_c   1.000
_cell.angle_alpha   90.00
_cell.angle_beta   90.00
_cell.angle_gamma   90.00
#
_symmetry.space_group_name_H-M   'P 1'
#
loop_
_entity.id
_entity.type
_entity.pdbx_description
1 polymer ?
#
loop_
_entity_poly.entity_id
_entity_poly.type
_entity_poly.pdbx_seq_one_letter_code
_entity_poly.pdbx_strand_id
1 'polypeptide(L)'
;MKALIFDVVRSSFVDGPGIRTTVFFKGCNLRCAWCHNPESQSGSKELFFYKDKCTGCGRCEGLSLDDEDFICLCDAKEICGKEYTVDEIFAEVIKDRAFYETSGGGVTFSGGECMLQIDFLFEILKKCKENGIHTAVDTAGHIPPEYFERILPYADLFLYDIKIADPEKHKKYVGVDSELIISNLQGLISLGKRV
;
A
#
# COMPACT_ATOMS: atom_id res chain seq x y z
N MET A 1 1.21 17.71 -1.43
CA MET A 1 1.85 16.48 -0.93
C MET A 1 1.54 15.36 -1.89
N LYS A 2 2.51 14.51 -2.23
CA LYS A 2 2.37 13.38 -3.14
C LYS A 2 2.88 12.11 -2.49
N ALA A 3 2.36 10.95 -2.94
CA ALA A 3 2.86 9.62 -2.61
C ALA A 3 3.15 8.82 -3.87
N LEU A 4 4.13 7.92 -3.76
CA LEU A 4 4.44 6.95 -4.80
C LEU A 4 3.58 5.70 -4.60
N ILE A 5 2.68 5.46 -5.54
CA ILE A 5 1.70 4.36 -5.53
C ILE A 5 1.94 3.51 -6.78
N PHE A 6 1.88 2.19 -6.65
CA PHE A 6 2.09 1.34 -7.81
C PHE A 6 0.79 0.74 -8.35
N ASP A 7 -0.27 0.66 -7.53
CA ASP A 7 -1.56 0.17 -8.00
C ASP A 7 -2.73 0.74 -7.18
N VAL A 8 -3.91 0.81 -7.79
CA VAL A 8 -5.20 1.12 -7.16
C VAL A 8 -6.23 0.10 -7.64
N VAL A 9 -6.45 -0.92 -6.82
CA VAL A 9 -7.39 -2.01 -7.13
C VAL A 9 -8.77 -1.67 -6.58
N ARG A 10 -9.76 -1.58 -7.46
CA ARG A 10 -11.15 -1.34 -7.11
C ARG A 10 -11.90 -2.65 -6.91
N SER A 11 -12.93 -2.62 -6.05
CA SER A 11 -13.82 -3.76 -5.79
C SER A 11 -13.10 -5.00 -5.27
N SER A 12 -12.08 -4.84 -4.41
CA SER A 12 -11.42 -5.95 -3.72
C SER A 12 -12.34 -6.57 -2.66
N PHE A 13 -12.29 -7.91 -2.54
CA PHE A 13 -13.01 -8.70 -1.54
C PHE A 13 -12.08 -9.38 -0.52
N VAL A 14 -10.77 -9.17 -0.65
CA VAL A 14 -9.74 -9.88 0.13
C VAL A 14 -8.95 -8.97 1.07
N ASP A 15 -9.07 -7.67 0.90
CA ASP A 15 -8.26 -6.69 1.63
C ASP A 15 -9.03 -6.07 2.83
N GLY A 16 -9.81 -6.88 3.54
CA GLY A 16 -10.59 -6.47 4.70
C GLY A 16 -12.11 -6.69 4.52
N PRO A 17 -12.93 -6.21 5.47
CA PRO A 17 -14.37 -6.46 5.45
C PRO A 17 -15.08 -5.67 4.34
N GLY A 18 -16.07 -6.31 3.72
CA GLY A 18 -16.90 -5.72 2.65
C GLY A 18 -16.14 -5.55 1.33
N ILE A 19 -16.73 -4.77 0.42
CA ILE A 19 -16.08 -4.42 -0.85
C ILE A 19 -15.20 -3.20 -0.63
N ARG A 20 -13.95 -3.26 -1.11
CA ARG A 20 -12.96 -2.22 -0.83
C ARG A 20 -12.25 -1.73 -2.08
N THR A 21 -11.80 -0.48 -2.03
CA THR A 21 -10.73 0.00 -2.91
C THR A 21 -9.41 -0.13 -2.17
N THR A 22 -8.43 -0.81 -2.76
CA THR A 22 -7.11 -0.98 -2.15
C THR A 22 -6.09 -0.11 -2.88
N VAL A 23 -5.39 0.72 -2.12
CA VAL A 23 -4.33 1.61 -2.61
C VAL A 23 -2.99 1.02 -2.21
N PHE A 24 -2.17 0.65 -3.18
CA PHE A 24 -0.89 -0.01 -2.97
C PHE A 24 0.28 0.96 -3.09
N PHE A 25 0.91 1.26 -1.95
CA PHE A 25 2.07 2.15 -1.86
C PHE A 25 3.37 1.46 -2.26
N LYS A 26 4.27 2.20 -2.91
CA LYS A 26 5.64 1.76 -3.14
C LYS A 26 6.55 2.08 -1.95
N GLY A 27 7.54 1.22 -1.75
CA GLY A 27 8.48 1.23 -0.65
C GLY A 27 8.11 0.25 0.45
N CYS A 28 9.06 -0.61 0.81
CA CYS A 28 8.92 -1.53 1.95
C CYS A 28 10.26 -1.62 2.66
N ASN A 29 10.24 -1.64 3.98
CA ASN A 29 11.43 -1.83 4.81
C ASN A 29 11.66 -3.31 5.18
N LEU A 30 10.78 -4.21 4.74
CA LEU A 30 10.94 -5.65 4.84
C LEU A 30 11.47 -6.25 3.52
N ARG A 31 12.04 -7.47 3.60
CA ARG A 31 12.56 -8.23 2.46
C ARG A 31 12.10 -9.69 2.54
N CYS A 32 10.77 -9.86 2.63
CA CYS A 32 10.16 -11.19 2.74
C CYS A 32 10.55 -12.07 1.56
N ALA A 33 11.06 -13.27 1.82
CA ALA A 33 11.46 -14.23 0.79
C ALA A 33 10.30 -14.70 -0.11
N TRP A 34 9.07 -14.55 0.37
CA TRP A 34 7.83 -14.88 -0.37
C TRP A 34 7.00 -13.63 -0.67
N CYS A 35 7.62 -12.47 -0.87
CA CYS A 35 6.90 -11.24 -1.12
C CYS A 35 5.91 -11.42 -2.28
N HIS A 36 4.65 -11.10 -2.03
CA HIS A 36 3.60 -11.18 -3.05
C HIS A 36 3.76 -10.09 -4.11
N ASN A 37 4.21 -8.90 -3.67
CA ASN A 37 4.36 -7.72 -4.52
C ASN A 37 5.82 -7.22 -4.47
N PRO A 38 6.79 -7.94 -5.05
CA PRO A 38 8.21 -7.57 -5.00
C PRO A 38 8.49 -6.22 -5.66
N GLU A 39 7.67 -5.80 -6.62
CA GLU A 39 7.68 -4.48 -7.27
C GLU A 39 7.40 -3.33 -6.30
N SER A 40 6.78 -3.61 -5.16
CA SER A 40 6.54 -2.61 -4.12
C SER A 40 7.74 -2.35 -3.21
N GLN A 41 8.78 -3.19 -3.25
CA GLN A 41 9.89 -3.11 -2.30
C GLN A 41 10.75 -1.85 -2.47
N SER A 42 10.93 -1.40 -3.71
CA SER A 42 11.65 -0.16 -4.01
C SER A 42 10.77 1.05 -3.70
N GLY A 43 11.33 2.05 -3.03
CA GLY A 43 10.68 3.34 -2.77
C GLY A 43 10.86 4.35 -3.93
N SER A 44 11.26 3.89 -5.11
CA SER A 44 11.43 4.72 -6.31
C SER A 44 10.66 4.12 -7.48
N LYS A 45 10.41 4.94 -8.52
CA LYS A 45 9.89 4.45 -9.79
C LYS A 45 10.87 3.47 -10.41
N GLU A 46 10.35 2.43 -11.08
CA GLU A 46 11.14 1.41 -11.76
C GLU A 46 10.58 1.14 -13.14
N LEU A 47 11.47 0.81 -14.08
CA LEU A 47 11.08 0.38 -15.42
C LEU A 47 11.21 -1.15 -15.52
N PHE A 48 10.10 -1.83 -15.70
CA PHE A 48 10.08 -3.25 -15.99
C PHE A 48 10.11 -3.51 -17.48
N PHE A 49 10.87 -4.53 -17.89
CA PHE A 49 10.98 -4.95 -19.27
C PHE A 49 10.82 -6.47 -19.40
N TYR A 50 9.75 -6.88 -20.07
CA TYR A 50 9.40 -8.26 -20.38
C TYR A 50 9.83 -8.55 -21.83
N LYS A 51 11.03 -9.07 -21.99
CA LYS A 51 11.67 -9.28 -23.30
C LYS A 51 10.82 -10.15 -24.23
N ASP A 52 10.20 -11.16 -23.70
CA ASP A 52 9.37 -12.16 -24.43
C ASP A 52 8.10 -11.55 -25.02
N LYS A 53 7.60 -10.45 -24.46
CA LYS A 53 6.45 -9.70 -24.98
C LYS A 53 6.85 -8.65 -26.03
N CYS A 54 8.13 -8.29 -26.12
CA CYS A 54 8.58 -7.16 -26.93
C CYS A 54 8.59 -7.49 -28.42
N THR A 55 7.85 -6.69 -29.21
CA THR A 55 7.79 -6.81 -30.68
C THR A 55 8.84 -5.97 -31.41
N GLY A 56 9.69 -5.23 -30.68
CA GLY A 56 10.71 -4.37 -31.28
C GLY A 56 10.17 -3.14 -32.04
N CYS A 57 8.99 -2.63 -31.66
CA CYS A 57 8.32 -1.53 -32.40
C CYS A 57 8.97 -0.15 -32.23
N GLY A 58 9.98 0.03 -31.37
CA GLY A 58 10.72 1.28 -31.14
C GLY A 58 10.00 2.38 -30.37
N ARG A 59 8.69 2.24 -30.04
CA ARG A 59 7.89 3.30 -29.39
C ARG A 59 8.42 3.77 -28.02
N CYS A 60 9.24 2.95 -27.37
CA CYS A 60 9.83 3.24 -26.07
C CYS A 60 11.29 3.70 -26.17
N GLU A 61 11.76 4.11 -27.33
CA GLU A 61 13.07 4.73 -27.47
C GLU A 61 13.05 6.09 -26.78
N GLY A 62 14.01 6.31 -25.87
CA GLY A 62 14.08 7.55 -25.06
C GLY A 62 13.11 7.62 -23.89
N LEU A 63 12.36 6.55 -23.56
CA LEU A 63 11.46 6.50 -22.42
C LEU A 63 12.21 6.78 -21.12
N SER A 64 11.70 7.72 -20.34
CA SER A 64 12.18 8.05 -18.98
C SER A 64 11.18 7.57 -17.91
N LEU A 65 11.61 7.55 -16.65
CA LEU A 65 10.73 7.23 -15.51
C LEU A 65 9.69 8.32 -15.23
N ASP A 66 9.82 9.49 -15.87
CA ASP A 66 8.85 10.59 -15.75
C ASP A 66 7.69 10.48 -16.76
N ASP A 67 7.80 9.56 -17.73
CA ASP A 67 6.75 9.29 -18.71
C ASP A 67 5.68 8.34 -18.12
N GLU A 68 5.11 8.70 -16.96
CA GLU A 68 4.19 7.86 -16.17
C GLU A 68 2.93 7.41 -16.92
N ASP A 69 2.55 8.13 -17.98
CA ASP A 69 1.39 7.81 -18.82
C ASP A 69 1.77 6.99 -20.07
N PHE A 70 3.04 6.53 -20.17
CA PHE A 70 3.46 5.68 -21.27
C PHE A 70 2.76 4.33 -21.24
N ILE A 71 2.20 3.94 -22.38
CA ILE A 71 1.55 2.63 -22.56
C ILE A 71 2.29 1.84 -23.67
N CYS A 72 2.85 0.72 -23.29
CA CYS A 72 3.39 -0.25 -24.23
C CYS A 72 2.25 -1.09 -24.82
N LEU A 73 2.07 -1.08 -26.14
CA LEU A 73 0.97 -1.80 -26.81
C LEU A 73 1.04 -3.33 -26.72
N CYS A 74 2.19 -3.87 -26.33
CA CYS A 74 2.39 -5.31 -26.15
C CYS A 74 2.74 -5.67 -24.68
N ASP A 75 2.51 -4.75 -23.74
CA ASP A 75 2.79 -4.92 -22.31
C ASP A 75 4.23 -5.41 -22.02
N ALA A 76 5.18 -5.02 -22.88
CA ALA A 76 6.58 -5.41 -22.73
C ALA A 76 7.38 -4.44 -21.86
N LYS A 77 6.92 -3.18 -21.71
CA LYS A 77 7.53 -2.20 -20.81
C LYS A 77 6.47 -1.51 -19.97
N GLU A 78 6.77 -1.37 -18.70
CA GLU A 78 5.88 -0.76 -17.70
C GLU A 78 6.69 0.08 -16.72
N ILE A 79 6.23 1.30 -16.43
CA ILE A 79 6.77 2.13 -15.36
C ILE A 79 5.96 1.81 -14.10
N CYS A 80 6.61 1.16 -13.15
CA CYS A 80 6.01 0.82 -11.86
C CYS A 80 6.22 1.97 -10.86
N GLY A 81 5.14 2.50 -10.36
CA GLY A 81 5.09 3.62 -9.44
C GLY A 81 4.78 4.95 -10.14
N LYS A 82 3.66 5.53 -9.74
CA LYS A 82 3.19 6.85 -10.17
C LYS A 82 2.98 7.74 -8.96
N GLU A 83 3.29 9.03 -9.09
CA GLU A 83 3.02 10.00 -8.05
C GLU A 83 1.58 10.47 -8.07
N TYR A 84 0.90 10.34 -6.93
CA TYR A 84 -0.47 10.81 -6.75
C TYR A 84 -0.55 11.83 -5.62
N THR A 85 -1.37 12.84 -5.79
CA THR A 85 -1.81 13.74 -4.73
C THR A 85 -2.92 13.08 -3.89
N VAL A 86 -3.17 13.61 -2.69
CA VAL A 86 -4.28 13.18 -1.82
C VAL A 86 -5.63 13.31 -2.53
N ASP A 87 -5.82 14.38 -3.32
CA ASP A 87 -7.07 14.62 -4.03
C ASP A 87 -7.29 13.62 -5.16
N GLU A 88 -6.25 13.25 -5.90
CA GLU A 88 -6.32 12.24 -6.96
C GLU A 88 -6.69 10.86 -6.39
N ILE A 89 -6.02 10.42 -5.31
CA ILE A 89 -6.39 9.14 -4.66
C ILE A 89 -7.79 9.19 -4.07
N PHE A 90 -8.17 10.30 -3.44
CA PHE A 90 -9.52 10.43 -2.91
C PHE A 90 -10.58 10.38 -4.02
N ALA A 91 -10.30 10.96 -5.20
CA ALA A 91 -11.19 10.88 -6.36
C ALA A 91 -11.36 9.44 -6.87
N GLU A 92 -10.32 8.59 -6.78
CA GLU A 92 -10.46 7.16 -7.09
C GLU A 92 -11.28 6.43 -6.01
N VAL A 93 -11.00 6.67 -4.74
CA VAL A 93 -11.67 6.04 -3.60
C VAL A 93 -13.18 6.32 -3.61
N ILE A 94 -13.60 7.55 -3.87
CA ILE A 94 -15.02 7.93 -3.81
C ILE A 94 -15.89 7.31 -4.92
N LYS A 95 -15.29 6.85 -6.01
CA LYS A 95 -16.01 6.19 -7.10
C LYS A 95 -16.76 4.92 -6.65
N ASP A 96 -16.27 4.26 -5.61
CA ASP A 96 -16.83 2.99 -5.10
C ASP A 96 -17.71 3.17 -3.86
N ARG A 97 -18.06 4.41 -3.49
CA ARG A 97 -18.83 4.75 -2.29
C ARG A 97 -20.10 3.91 -2.15
N ALA A 98 -20.87 3.73 -3.22
CA ALA A 98 -22.11 2.95 -3.20
C ALA A 98 -21.87 1.48 -2.81
N PHE A 99 -20.72 0.91 -3.20
CA PHE A 99 -20.32 -0.44 -2.79
C PHE A 99 -19.92 -0.49 -1.32
N TYR A 100 -19.25 0.55 -0.80
CA TYR A 100 -18.90 0.63 0.62
C TYR A 100 -20.14 0.67 1.50
N GLU A 101 -21.11 1.52 1.16
CA GLU A 101 -22.36 1.69 1.90
C GLU A 101 -23.19 0.42 1.94
N THR A 102 -23.22 -0.36 0.86
CA THR A 102 -24.02 -1.60 0.77
C THR A 102 -23.34 -2.80 1.41
N SER A 103 -22.01 -2.85 1.42
CA SER A 103 -21.25 -4.02 1.88
C SER A 103 -20.63 -3.86 3.28
N GLY A 104 -20.64 -2.64 3.85
CA GLY A 104 -19.86 -2.31 5.03
C GLY A 104 -18.35 -2.25 4.76
N GLY A 105 -17.97 -2.04 3.49
CA GLY A 105 -16.58 -1.91 3.05
C GLY A 105 -15.99 -0.52 3.22
N GLY A 106 -15.00 -0.17 2.40
CA GLY A 106 -14.31 1.12 2.45
C GLY A 106 -13.01 1.13 1.66
N VAL A 107 -12.01 1.83 2.15
CA VAL A 107 -10.67 1.87 1.54
C VAL A 107 -9.66 1.13 2.40
N THR A 108 -8.72 0.43 1.76
CA THR A 108 -7.54 -0.17 2.40
C THR A 108 -6.28 0.46 1.81
N PHE A 109 -5.39 0.88 2.69
CA PHE A 109 -4.06 1.37 2.34
C PHE A 109 -3.05 0.28 2.65
N SER A 110 -2.40 -0.24 1.63
CA SER A 110 -1.51 -1.41 1.63
C SER A 110 -0.29 -1.17 0.74
N GLY A 111 0.28 -2.22 0.15
CA GLY A 111 1.36 -2.14 -0.82
C GLY A 111 2.63 -2.82 -0.36
N GLY A 112 3.74 -2.08 -0.34
CA GLY A 112 4.94 -2.47 0.39
C GLY A 112 4.72 -2.28 1.88
N GLU A 113 4.97 -1.06 2.37
CA GLU A 113 4.60 -0.60 3.71
C GLU A 113 4.09 0.84 3.59
N CYS A 114 2.77 1.01 3.63
CA CYS A 114 2.12 2.31 3.40
C CYS A 114 2.50 3.36 4.45
N MET A 115 2.84 2.92 5.67
CA MET A 115 3.25 3.80 6.76
C MET A 115 4.64 4.43 6.55
N LEU A 116 5.45 3.97 5.60
CA LEU A 116 6.68 4.67 5.21
C LEU A 116 6.42 6.04 4.57
N GLN A 117 5.23 6.22 4.00
CA GLN A 117 4.78 7.51 3.45
C GLN A 117 3.74 8.16 4.38
N ILE A 118 4.07 8.23 5.67
CA ILE A 118 3.17 8.57 6.78
C ILE A 118 2.45 9.92 6.63
N ASP A 119 3.10 10.92 6.07
CA ASP A 119 2.49 12.24 5.89
C ASP A 119 1.31 12.16 4.92
N PHE A 120 1.49 11.48 3.81
CA PHE A 120 0.42 11.28 2.85
C PHE A 120 -0.67 10.36 3.40
N LEU A 121 -0.28 9.26 4.04
CA LEU A 121 -1.22 8.32 4.65
C LEU A 121 -2.11 9.02 5.68
N PHE A 122 -1.53 9.87 6.51
CA PHE A 122 -2.29 10.66 7.49
C PHE A 122 -3.35 11.55 6.83
N GLU A 123 -2.98 12.31 5.80
CA GLU A 123 -3.90 13.23 5.12
C GLU A 123 -5.02 12.49 4.39
N ILE A 124 -4.71 11.38 3.72
CA ILE A 124 -5.75 10.61 3.02
C ILE A 124 -6.69 9.88 4.00
N LEU A 125 -6.18 9.31 5.09
CA LEU A 125 -7.00 8.70 6.14
C LEU A 125 -7.96 9.72 6.75
N LYS A 126 -7.44 10.91 7.10
CA LYS A 126 -8.24 12.02 7.61
C LYS A 126 -9.35 12.41 6.64
N LYS A 127 -9.02 12.60 5.38
CA LYS A 127 -9.98 12.96 4.34
C LYS A 127 -11.06 11.90 4.14
N CYS A 128 -10.69 10.61 4.15
CA CYS A 128 -11.65 9.51 4.09
C CYS A 128 -12.60 9.52 5.29
N LYS A 129 -12.05 9.68 6.50
CA LYS A 129 -12.83 9.73 7.74
C LYS A 129 -13.82 10.90 7.77
N GLU A 130 -13.40 12.10 7.38
CA GLU A 130 -14.25 13.29 7.27
C GLU A 130 -15.39 13.10 6.27
N ASN A 131 -15.25 12.20 5.30
CA ASN A 131 -16.27 11.86 4.32
C ASN A 131 -17.04 10.57 4.64
N GLY A 132 -16.90 10.03 5.87
CA GLY A 132 -17.62 8.85 6.33
C GLY A 132 -17.23 7.54 5.64
N ILE A 133 -16.01 7.45 5.07
CA ILE A 133 -15.49 6.24 4.44
C ILE A 133 -14.70 5.46 5.48
N HIS A 134 -15.06 4.18 5.68
CA HIS A 134 -14.33 3.27 6.57
C HIS A 134 -12.93 2.99 6.03
N THR A 135 -11.92 3.11 6.90
CA THR A 135 -10.50 3.00 6.54
C THR A 135 -9.87 1.76 7.16
N ALA A 136 -9.04 1.06 6.39
CA ALA A 136 -8.17 0.02 6.89
C ALA A 136 -6.71 0.34 6.51
N VAL A 137 -5.80 0.02 7.43
CA VAL A 137 -4.35 0.12 7.20
C VAL A 137 -3.77 -1.28 7.28
N ASP A 138 -3.22 -1.75 6.17
CA ASP A 138 -2.54 -3.04 6.05
C ASP A 138 -1.04 -2.81 6.24
N THR A 139 -0.48 -3.37 7.29
CA THR A 139 0.89 -3.11 7.71
C THR A 139 1.55 -4.34 8.33
N ALA A 140 2.84 -4.50 8.08
CA ALA A 140 3.67 -5.47 8.80
C ALA A 140 4.17 -4.93 10.15
N GLY A 141 3.94 -3.65 10.46
CA GLY A 141 4.17 -3.05 11.77
C GLY A 141 5.62 -2.78 12.15
N HIS A 142 6.59 -2.94 11.25
CA HIS A 142 8.00 -2.57 11.52
C HIS A 142 8.22 -1.07 11.28
N ILE A 143 7.51 -0.25 12.06
CA ILE A 143 7.38 1.20 11.91
C ILE A 143 7.55 1.85 13.29
N PRO A 144 8.12 3.07 13.39
CA PRO A 144 8.18 3.82 14.64
C PRO A 144 6.80 3.96 15.30
N PRO A 145 6.66 3.73 16.62
CA PRO A 145 5.37 3.78 17.34
C PRO A 145 4.61 5.10 17.14
N GLU A 146 5.32 6.21 17.06
CA GLU A 146 4.74 7.55 16.83
C GLU A 146 3.98 7.67 15.51
N TYR A 147 4.27 6.84 14.51
CA TYR A 147 3.52 6.83 13.26
C TYR A 147 2.13 6.22 13.45
N PHE A 148 2.03 5.18 14.28
CA PHE A 148 0.73 4.64 14.67
C PHE A 148 -0.08 5.69 15.45
N GLU A 149 0.51 6.30 16.46
CA GLU A 149 -0.15 7.33 17.28
C GLU A 149 -0.78 8.43 16.42
N ARG A 150 -0.08 8.83 15.36
CA ARG A 150 -0.53 9.87 14.45
C ARG A 150 -1.80 9.51 13.68
N ILE A 151 -1.96 8.24 13.27
CA ILE A 151 -3.09 7.80 12.45
C ILE A 151 -4.22 7.14 13.24
N LEU A 152 -4.01 6.83 14.52
CA LEU A 152 -5.02 6.19 15.39
C LEU A 152 -6.42 6.83 15.34
N PRO A 153 -6.59 8.17 15.26
CA PRO A 153 -7.92 8.79 15.19
C PRO A 153 -8.65 8.52 13.86
N TYR A 154 -7.92 8.18 12.81
CA TYR A 154 -8.42 8.12 11.44
C TYR A 154 -8.43 6.71 10.85
N ALA A 155 -7.75 5.74 11.46
CA ALA A 155 -7.77 4.34 11.08
C ALA A 155 -8.85 3.59 11.88
N ASP A 156 -9.79 2.96 11.17
CA ASP A 156 -10.88 2.18 11.78
C ASP A 156 -10.47 0.71 12.02
N LEU A 157 -9.55 0.19 11.21
CA LEU A 157 -9.08 -1.19 11.26
C LEU A 157 -7.59 -1.26 10.89
N PHE A 158 -6.86 -2.11 11.57
CA PHE A 158 -5.51 -2.52 11.16
C PHE A 158 -5.55 -3.98 10.69
N LEU A 159 -5.16 -4.22 9.44
CA LEU A 159 -4.82 -5.55 8.94
C LEU A 159 -3.34 -5.74 9.26
N TYR A 160 -3.05 -6.51 10.31
CA TYR A 160 -1.72 -6.56 10.89
C TYR A 160 -1.02 -7.88 10.59
N ASP A 161 0.04 -7.83 9.81
CA ASP A 161 0.75 -8.98 9.30
C ASP A 161 1.89 -9.45 10.20
N ILE A 162 1.67 -10.50 10.97
CA ILE A 162 2.76 -11.24 11.61
C ILE A 162 3.29 -12.28 10.64
N LYS A 163 4.39 -11.96 9.95
CA LYS A 163 4.92 -12.82 8.87
C LYS A 163 5.42 -14.17 9.37
N ILE A 164 6.14 -14.22 10.50
CA ILE A 164 6.64 -15.44 11.16
C ILE A 164 6.68 -15.19 12.67
N ALA A 165 6.19 -16.14 13.47
CA ALA A 165 6.21 -16.05 14.94
C ALA A 165 7.60 -16.34 15.56
N ASP A 166 8.41 -17.17 14.92
CA ASP A 166 9.77 -17.51 15.36
C ASP A 166 10.74 -16.35 15.03
N PRO A 167 11.40 -15.73 16.02
CA PRO A 167 12.23 -14.54 15.80
C PRO A 167 13.44 -14.78 14.88
N GLU A 168 14.09 -15.94 14.98
CA GLU A 168 15.26 -16.25 14.17
C GLU A 168 14.87 -16.45 12.70
N LYS A 169 13.77 -17.16 12.47
CA LYS A 169 13.22 -17.33 11.12
C LYS A 169 12.68 -16.03 10.59
N HIS A 170 12.06 -15.18 11.42
CA HIS A 170 11.61 -13.86 11.02
C HIS A 170 12.78 -13.03 10.48
N LYS A 171 13.85 -12.90 11.27
CA LYS A 171 15.06 -12.18 10.84
C LYS A 171 15.66 -12.76 9.55
N LYS A 172 15.72 -14.09 9.44
CA LYS A 172 16.30 -14.77 8.28
C LYS A 172 15.49 -14.57 6.98
N TYR A 173 14.16 -14.65 7.06
CA TYR A 173 13.30 -14.71 5.88
C TYR A 173 12.53 -13.41 5.60
N VAL A 174 12.41 -12.53 6.58
CA VAL A 174 11.74 -11.22 6.47
C VAL A 174 12.74 -10.06 6.43
N GLY A 175 13.96 -10.30 6.96
CA GLY A 175 15.06 -9.35 6.91
C GLY A 175 15.13 -8.38 8.09
N VAL A 176 14.19 -8.43 9.05
CA VAL A 176 14.15 -7.57 10.23
C VAL A 176 13.82 -8.39 11.50
N ASP A 177 14.13 -7.85 12.67
CA ASP A 177 13.72 -8.43 13.95
C ASP A 177 12.22 -8.22 14.20
N SER A 178 11.56 -9.18 14.87
CA SER A 178 10.12 -9.13 15.13
C SER A 178 9.71 -8.33 16.37
N GLU A 179 10.65 -7.94 17.22
CA GLU A 179 10.37 -7.30 18.52
C GLU A 179 9.54 -6.02 18.39
N LEU A 180 9.94 -5.10 17.47
CA LEU A 180 9.21 -3.87 17.23
C LEU A 180 7.79 -4.15 16.71
N ILE A 181 7.66 -5.12 15.81
CA ILE A 181 6.37 -5.54 15.25
C ILE A 181 5.42 -6.01 16.35
N ILE A 182 5.89 -6.90 17.23
CA ILE A 182 5.09 -7.43 18.34
C ILE A 182 4.76 -6.32 19.35
N SER A 183 5.72 -5.46 19.68
CA SER A 183 5.50 -4.32 20.57
C SER A 183 4.41 -3.37 20.06
N ASN A 184 4.45 -3.02 18.77
CA ASN A 184 3.45 -2.16 18.15
C ASN A 184 2.06 -2.82 18.15
N LEU A 185 1.98 -4.11 17.83
CA LEU A 185 0.72 -4.86 17.91
C LEU A 185 0.12 -4.85 19.31
N GLN A 186 0.93 -5.11 20.33
CA GLN A 186 0.50 -5.06 21.74
C GLN A 186 0.00 -3.66 22.13
N GLY A 187 0.68 -2.62 21.65
CA GLY A 187 0.26 -1.23 21.80
C GLY A 187 -1.13 -0.97 21.22
N LEU A 188 -1.38 -1.38 19.97
CA LEU A 188 -2.69 -1.25 19.31
C LEU A 188 -3.80 -1.98 20.09
N ILE A 189 -3.54 -3.21 20.52
CA ILE A 189 -4.49 -4.01 21.29
C ILE A 189 -4.79 -3.34 22.65
N SER A 190 -3.78 -2.85 23.35
CA SER A 190 -3.94 -2.18 24.65
C SER A 190 -4.78 -0.90 24.56
N LEU A 191 -4.73 -0.23 23.41
CA LEU A 191 -5.55 0.95 23.09
C LEU A 191 -6.96 0.60 22.61
N GLY A 192 -7.33 -0.69 22.59
CA GLY A 192 -8.64 -1.17 22.14
C GLY A 192 -8.88 -0.96 20.64
N LYS A 193 -7.82 -0.87 19.85
CA LYS A 193 -7.95 -0.74 18.39
C LYS A 193 -8.37 -2.07 17.76
N ARG A 194 -9.14 -1.96 16.70
CA ARG A 194 -9.56 -3.12 15.93
C ARG A 194 -8.37 -3.58 15.04
N VAL A 195 -7.92 -4.80 15.30
CA VAL A 195 -6.78 -5.44 14.60
C VAL A 195 -7.25 -6.78 14.02
#